data_5dad661ad10ec0970d510fd82c850092
#
_entry.id   5dad661ad10ec0970d510fd82c850092
#
_cell.length_a   1.000
_cell.length_b   1.000
_cell.length_c   1.000
_cell.angle_alpha   90.00
_cell.angle_beta   90.00
_cell.angle_gamma   90.00
#
_symmetry.space_group_name_H-M   'P 1'
#
loop_
_entity.id
_entity.type
_entity.pdbx_description
1 polymer ?
#
loop_
_entity_poly.entity_id
_entity_poly.type
_entity_poly.pdbx_seq_one_letter_code
_entity_poly.pdbx_strand_id
1 'polypeptide(L)' 'MFEIVSFYSSIDDAGRYFENIEVIDTASSLEEANEIVESYEMAFGNEFRVDFRKVN' A
#
# COMPACT_ATOMS: atom_id res chain seq x y z
N MET A 1 1.14 15.97 3.95
CA MET A 1 0.19 14.98 3.41
C MET A 1 0.90 13.67 3.12
N PHE A 2 0.21 12.58 3.36
CA PHE A 2 0.73 11.24 3.12
C PHE A 2 -0.21 10.46 2.22
N GLU A 3 0.35 9.65 1.34
CA GLU A 3 -0.43 8.71 0.55
C GLU A 3 -0.23 7.31 1.11
N ILE A 4 -1.31 6.57 1.19
CA ILE A 4 -1.26 5.16 1.58
C ILE A 4 -1.22 4.37 0.28
N VAL A 5 -0.21 3.52 0.15
CA VAL A 5 0.03 2.79 -1.08
C VAL A 5 0.02 1.29 -0.83
N SER A 6 -0.50 0.56 -1.78
CA SER A 6 -0.39 -0.90 -1.76
C SER A 6 0.60 -1.35 -2.82
N PHE A 7 1.36 -2.38 -2.48
CA PHE A 7 2.33 -2.99 -3.37
C PHE A 7 1.86 -4.40 -3.68
N TYR A 8 1.77 -4.73 -4.94
CA TYR A 8 1.47 -6.11 -5.31
C TYR A 8 2.30 -6.50 -6.51
N SER A 9 2.55 -7.79 -6.58
CA SER A 9 3.31 -8.37 -7.69
C SER A 9 2.48 -9.46 -8.33
N SER A 10 2.71 -9.68 -9.61
CA SER A 10 2.09 -10.80 -10.29
C SER A 10 3.00 -11.31 -11.41
N ILE A 11 2.67 -12.51 -11.87
CA ILE A 11 3.39 -13.16 -12.96
C ILE A 11 2.36 -13.34 -14.08
N ASP A 12 2.69 -12.86 -15.28
CA ASP A 12 1.79 -12.99 -16.42
C ASP A 12 1.89 -14.41 -17.05
N ASP A 13 1.07 -14.65 -18.06
CA ASP A 13 1.04 -15.95 -18.73
C ASP A 13 2.36 -16.31 -19.42
N ALA A 14 3.19 -15.33 -19.72
CA ALA A 14 4.50 -15.54 -20.30
C ALA A 14 5.58 -15.77 -19.23
N GLY A 15 5.20 -15.77 -17.96
CA GLY A 15 6.12 -15.97 -16.84
C GLY A 15 6.89 -14.73 -16.44
N ARG A 16 6.48 -13.55 -16.90
CA ARG A 16 7.16 -12.31 -16.56
C ARG A 16 6.64 -11.77 -15.24
N TYR A 17 7.57 -11.38 -14.37
CA TYR A 17 7.27 -10.79 -13.07
C TYR A 17 7.11 -9.27 -13.21
N PHE A 18 6.11 -8.72 -12.57
CA PHE A 18 5.95 -7.26 -12.49
C PHE A 18 5.41 -6.85 -11.13
N GLU A 19 5.73 -5.62 -10.74
CA GLU A 19 5.26 -5.02 -9.51
C GLU A 19 4.41 -3.79 -9.84
N ASN A 20 3.36 -3.60 -9.05
CA ASN A 20 2.48 -2.45 -9.16
C ASN A 20 2.36 -1.76 -7.80
N ILE A 21 2.24 -0.44 -7.86
CA ILE A 21 2.00 0.40 -6.68
C ILE A 21 0.73 1.18 -6.95
N GLU A 22 -0.20 1.15 -6.00
CA GLU A 22 -1.46 1.86 -6.14
C GLU A 22 -1.72 2.69 -4.89
N VAL A 23 -2.15 3.93 -5.08
CA VAL A 23 -2.57 4.78 -3.97
C VAL A 23 -3.99 4.38 -3.59
N ILE A 24 -4.17 3.94 -2.36
CA ILE A 24 -5.46 3.43 -1.90
C ILE A 24 -6.15 4.35 -0.90
N ASP A 25 -5.40 5.30 -0.31
CA ASP A 25 -5.96 6.26 0.64
C ASP A 25 -4.98 7.42 0.83
N THR A 26 -5.41 8.42 1.57
CA THR A 26 -4.56 9.56 1.94
C THR A 26 -4.71 9.86 3.41
N ALA A 27 -3.70 10.50 3.99
CA ALA A 27 -3.70 10.90 5.39
C ALA A 27 -3.10 12.30 5.53
N SER A 28 -3.58 13.05 6.50
CA SER A 28 -3.13 14.42 6.74
C SER A 28 -1.96 14.51 7.72
N SER A 29 -1.69 13.43 8.45
CA SER A 29 -0.60 13.39 9.43
C SER A 29 0.06 12.02 9.44
N LEU A 30 1.26 11.97 10.00
CA LEU A 30 1.99 10.71 10.17
C LEU A 30 1.22 9.74 11.05
N GLU A 31 0.64 10.24 12.14
CA GLU A 31 -0.14 9.42 13.05
C GLU A 31 -1.34 8.79 12.36
N GLU A 32 -2.06 9.57 11.57
CA GLU A 32 -3.20 9.08 10.80
C GLU A 32 -2.75 8.06 9.75
N ALA A 33 -1.62 8.32 9.08
CA ALA A 33 -1.06 7.38 8.11
C ALA A 33 -0.76 6.03 8.74
N ASN A 34 -0.14 6.02 9.91
CA ASN A 34 0.15 4.78 10.63
C ASN A 34 -1.12 4.03 11.01
N GLU A 35 -2.16 4.73 11.46
CA GLU A 35 -3.43 4.10 11.80
C GLU A 35 -4.10 3.47 10.59
N ILE A 36 -4.07 4.15 9.47
CA ILE A 36 -4.66 3.64 8.22
C ILE A 36 -3.91 2.41 7.74
N VAL A 37 -2.57 2.46 7.72
CA VAL A 37 -1.75 1.31 7.32
C VAL A 37 -2.06 0.11 8.21
N GLU A 38 -2.12 0.31 9.51
CA GLU A 38 -2.42 -0.77 10.45
C GLU A 38 -3.81 -1.38 10.17
N SER A 39 -4.80 -0.55 9.89
CA SER A 39 -6.15 -1.01 9.57
C SER A 39 -6.16 -1.88 8.31
N TYR A 40 -5.43 -1.48 7.28
CA TYR A 40 -5.34 -2.26 6.04
C TYR A 40 -4.60 -3.57 6.26
N GLU A 41 -3.52 -3.55 7.03
CA GLU A 41 -2.77 -4.77 7.34
C GLU A 41 -3.64 -5.79 8.09
N MET A 42 -4.46 -5.32 9.01
CA MET A 42 -5.37 -6.19 9.74
C MET A 42 -6.46 -6.76 8.84
N ALA A 43 -6.92 -5.99 7.86
CA ALA A 43 -7.98 -6.41 6.95
C ALA A 43 -7.48 -7.40 5.89
N PHE A 44 -6.28 -7.18 5.36
CA PHE A 44 -5.75 -7.96 4.25
C PHE A 44 -4.73 -9.02 4.66
N GLY A 45 -4.23 -8.93 5.89
CA GLY A 45 -3.22 -9.88 6.38
C GLY A 45 -1.92 -9.76 5.61
N ASN A 46 -1.35 -10.91 5.23
CA ASN A 46 -0.07 -10.96 4.52
C ASN A 46 -0.21 -10.95 2.99
N GLU A 47 -1.42 -10.86 2.48
CA GLU A 47 -1.64 -10.93 1.04
C GLU A 47 -1.22 -9.69 0.29
N PHE A 48 -1.28 -8.53 0.96
CA PHE A 48 -0.91 -7.25 0.38
C PHE A 48 0.04 -6.53 1.30
N ARG A 49 1.03 -5.90 0.69
CA ARG A 49 1.90 -4.98 1.41
C ARG A 49 1.31 -3.59 1.30
N VAL A 50 1.18 -2.92 2.44
CA VAL A 50 0.67 -1.56 2.51
C VAL A 50 1.69 -0.73 3.25
N ASP A 51 1.93 0.48 2.77
CA ASP A 51 2.85 1.41 3.41
C ASP A 51 2.36 2.83 3.13
N PHE A 52 3.05 3.81 3.65
CA PHE A 52 2.75 5.20 3.37
C PHE A 52 3.98 5.91 2.83
N ARG A 53 3.75 7.00 2.11
CA ARG A 53 4.82 7.87 1.64
C ARG A 53 4.41 9.32 1.83
N LYS A 54 5.37 10.18 2.11
CA LYS A 54 5.12 11.61 2.25
C LYS A 54 5.00 12.25 0.87
N VAL A 55 3.96 13.08 0.70
CA VAL A 55 3.70 13.81 -0.54
C VAL A 55 3.42 15.25 -0.17
N ASN A 56 4.44 15.96 0.20
CA ASN A 56 4.34 17.36 0.63
C ASN A 56 3.31 17.60 1.73
#